data_181d7bb4cbcea81983a39eda6c27b745
#
_entry.id   181d7bb4cbcea81983a39eda6c27b745
#
_cell.length_a   1.000
_cell.length_b   1.000
_cell.length_c   1.000
_cell.angle_alpha   90.00
_cell.angle_beta   90.00
_cell.angle_gamma   90.00
#
_symmetry.space_group_name_H-M   'P 1'
#
loop_
_entity.id
_entity.type
_entity.pdbx_description
1 polymer ?
#
loop_
_entity_poly.entity_id
_entity_poly.type
_entity_poly.pdbx_seq_one_letter_code
_entity_poly.pdbx_strand_id
1 'polypeptide(L)' 'MANYTISLTEAQEKAISYVSDVQMWIEDAAVGLSNHEKKLILSNLIEYCNDNNIKIATGESAQIDQAFSLGIATAL' A
#
# COMPACT_ATOMS: atom_id res chain seq x y z
N MET A 1 12.31 -4.41 -5.17
CA MET A 1 11.45 -3.25 -4.88
C MET A 1 11.45 -2.28 -6.05
N ALA A 2 10.30 -1.76 -6.40
CA ALA A 2 10.20 -0.75 -7.45
C ALA A 2 10.58 0.63 -6.90
N ASN A 3 11.19 1.44 -7.75
CA ASN A 3 11.49 2.84 -7.45
C ASN A 3 10.58 3.73 -8.28
N TYR A 4 10.01 4.73 -7.63
CA TYR A 4 9.10 5.68 -8.27
C TYR A 4 9.66 7.08 -8.16
N THR A 5 9.48 7.86 -9.23
CA THR A 5 9.91 9.26 -9.28
C THR A 5 8.67 10.15 -9.26
N ILE A 6 8.70 11.15 -8.38
CA ILE A 6 7.62 12.14 -8.26
C ILE A 6 8.17 13.49 -8.69
N SER A 7 7.44 14.18 -9.56
CA SER A 7 7.78 15.51 -10.00
C SER A 7 6.92 16.55 -9.29
N LEU A 8 7.55 17.52 -8.68
CA LEU A 8 6.87 18.63 -8.02
C LEU A 8 7.25 19.94 -8.70
N THR A 9 6.32 20.88 -8.70
CA THR A 9 6.65 22.26 -9.10
C THR A 9 7.51 22.90 -8.01
N GLU A 10 8.23 23.96 -8.36
CA GLU A 10 9.05 24.70 -7.39
C GLU A 10 8.21 25.22 -6.22
N ALA A 11 6.98 25.71 -6.50
CA ALA A 11 6.08 26.18 -5.45
C ALA A 11 5.64 25.04 -4.52
N GLN A 12 5.34 23.87 -5.06
CA GLN A 12 4.96 22.69 -4.27
C GLN A 12 6.09 22.23 -3.37
N GLU A 13 7.31 22.17 -3.91
CA GLU A 13 8.49 21.77 -3.16
C GLU A 13 8.76 22.74 -2.00
N LYS A 14 8.71 24.04 -2.27
CA LYS A 14 8.89 25.07 -1.23
C LYS A 14 7.83 25.00 -0.16
N ALA A 15 6.58 24.75 -0.53
CA ALA A 15 5.48 24.63 0.44
C ALA A 15 5.69 23.46 1.40
N ILE A 16 6.15 22.30 0.90
CA ILE A 16 6.45 21.15 1.73
C ILE A 16 7.68 21.42 2.61
N SER A 17 8.72 22.05 2.05
CA SER A 17 9.96 22.33 2.77
C SER A 17 9.77 23.29 3.93
N TYR A 18 8.69 24.08 3.93
CA TYR A 18 8.33 24.96 5.04
C TYR A 18 8.04 24.19 6.33
N VAL A 19 7.47 22.99 6.23
CA VAL A 19 7.02 22.20 7.38
C VAL A 19 7.79 20.92 7.62
N SER A 20 8.52 20.44 6.61
CA SER A 20 9.19 19.14 6.72
C SER A 20 10.31 19.02 5.68
N ASP A 21 11.14 18.01 5.83
CA ASP A 21 12.01 17.55 4.75
C ASP A 21 11.17 16.93 3.65
N VAL A 22 11.30 17.40 2.42
CA VAL A 22 10.45 17.00 1.30
C VAL A 22 10.52 15.50 1.06
N GLN A 23 11.74 14.94 1.03
CA GLN A 23 11.94 13.51 0.78
C GLN A 23 11.31 12.66 1.88
N MET A 24 11.53 13.02 3.14
CA MET A 24 10.93 12.31 4.28
C MET A 24 9.41 12.37 4.25
N TRP A 25 8.84 13.53 3.94
CA TRP A 25 7.39 13.68 3.89
C TRP A 25 6.76 12.78 2.84
N ILE A 26 7.36 12.73 1.64
CA ILE A 26 6.88 11.87 0.55
C ILE A 26 7.00 10.40 0.94
N GLU A 27 8.13 9.98 1.51
CA GLU A 27 8.34 8.60 1.94
C GLU A 27 7.33 8.19 3.02
N ASP A 28 7.13 9.04 4.02
CA ASP A 28 6.21 8.77 5.11
C ASP A 28 4.76 8.66 4.62
N ALA A 29 4.35 9.55 3.71
CA ALA A 29 3.03 9.51 3.13
C ALA A 29 2.79 8.21 2.32
N ALA A 30 3.77 7.83 1.50
CA ALA A 30 3.67 6.61 0.70
C ALA A 30 3.62 5.35 1.58
N VAL A 31 4.48 5.27 2.59
CA VAL A 31 4.50 4.14 3.53
C VAL A 31 3.21 4.09 4.35
N GLY A 32 2.73 5.23 4.83
CA GLY A 32 1.48 5.31 5.58
C GLY A 32 0.29 4.81 4.78
N LEU A 33 0.13 5.27 3.54
CA LEU A 33 -0.92 4.80 2.65
C LEU A 33 -0.79 3.30 2.38
N SER A 34 0.42 2.84 2.07
CA SER A 34 0.70 1.44 1.80
C SER A 34 0.28 0.55 2.99
N ASN A 35 0.66 0.93 4.20
CA ASN A 35 0.32 0.16 5.41
C ASN A 35 -1.19 0.14 5.65
N HIS A 36 -1.87 1.25 5.44
CA HIS A 36 -3.32 1.33 5.58
C HIS A 36 -4.03 0.40 4.58
N GLU A 37 -3.64 0.46 3.31
CA GLU A 37 -4.25 -0.37 2.27
C GLU A 37 -3.93 -1.86 2.45
N LYS A 38 -2.73 -2.21 2.92
CA LYS A 38 -2.40 -3.60 3.24
C LYS A 38 -3.35 -4.17 4.29
N LYS A 39 -3.66 -3.41 5.33
CA LYS A 39 -4.60 -3.86 6.36
C LYS A 39 -5.99 -4.14 5.79
N LEU A 40 -6.48 -3.29 4.89
CA LEU A 40 -7.77 -3.49 4.24
C LEU A 40 -7.78 -4.73 3.35
N ILE A 41 -6.74 -4.92 2.56
CA ILE A 41 -6.60 -6.09 1.69
C ILE A 41 -6.58 -7.37 2.52
N LEU A 42 -5.80 -7.42 3.60
CA LEU A 42 -5.69 -8.59 4.46
C LEU A 42 -7.00 -8.89 5.17
N SER A 43 -7.71 -7.89 5.65
CA SER A 43 -9.02 -8.06 6.27
C SER A 43 -10.02 -8.67 5.29
N ASN A 44 -10.07 -8.17 4.06
CA ASN A 44 -10.94 -8.69 3.02
C ASN A 44 -10.55 -10.12 2.60
N LEU A 45 -9.25 -10.42 2.56
CA LEU A 45 -8.76 -11.76 2.26
C LEU A 45 -9.22 -12.77 3.32
N ILE A 46 -9.05 -12.43 4.60
CA ILE A 46 -9.42 -13.30 5.71
C ILE A 46 -10.92 -13.62 5.66
N GLU A 47 -11.75 -12.60 5.46
CA GLU A 47 -13.21 -12.77 5.37
C GLU A 47 -13.59 -13.68 4.20
N TYR A 48 -13.03 -13.42 3.02
CA TYR A 48 -13.31 -14.22 1.82
C TYR A 48 -12.88 -15.67 1.99
N CYS A 49 -11.68 -15.90 2.52
CA CYS A 49 -11.15 -17.25 2.72
C CYS A 49 -11.98 -18.03 3.74
N ASN A 50 -12.42 -17.38 4.81
CA ASN A 50 -13.27 -18.00 5.81
C ASN A 50 -14.63 -18.39 5.22
N ASP A 51 -15.22 -17.49 4.41
CA ASP A 51 -16.54 -17.74 3.81
C ASP A 51 -16.51 -18.84 2.75
N ASN A 52 -15.38 -19.07 2.11
CA ASN A 52 -15.22 -20.00 1.01
C ASN A 52 -14.36 -21.23 1.34
N ASN A 53 -13.97 -21.41 2.61
CA ASN A 53 -13.13 -22.50 3.06
C ASN A 53 -11.78 -22.61 2.31
N ILE A 54 -11.21 -21.45 2.01
CA ILE A 54 -9.90 -21.37 1.34
C ILE A 54 -8.82 -21.19 2.40
N LYS A 55 -7.73 -21.96 2.28
CA LYS A 55 -6.59 -21.83 3.18
C LYS A 55 -5.87 -20.50 2.93
N ILE A 56 -5.68 -19.72 3.98
CA ILE A 56 -4.95 -18.44 3.91
C ILE A 56 -3.46 -18.72 3.81
N ALA A 57 -2.77 -18.03 2.90
CA ALA A 57 -1.32 -18.12 2.75
C ALA A 57 -0.61 -17.63 4.02
N THR A 58 0.62 -18.08 4.21
CA THR A 58 1.43 -17.74 5.38
C THR A 58 2.37 -16.58 5.06
N GLY A 59 2.30 -15.53 5.87
CA GLY A 59 3.11 -14.32 5.72
C GLY A 59 2.44 -13.24 4.91
N GLU A 60 2.77 -11.99 5.21
CA GLU A 60 2.11 -10.82 4.62
C GLU A 60 2.25 -10.78 3.09
N SER A 61 3.47 -10.98 2.58
CA SER A 61 3.71 -10.92 1.13
C SER A 61 2.89 -11.97 0.38
N ALA A 62 2.88 -13.21 0.88
CA ALA A 62 2.11 -14.30 0.26
C ALA A 62 0.61 -14.05 0.35
N GLN A 63 0.14 -13.46 1.44
CA GLN A 63 -1.28 -13.11 1.62
C GLN A 63 -1.71 -12.02 0.64
N ILE A 64 -0.89 -11.00 0.44
CA ILE A 64 -1.17 -9.95 -0.56
C ILE A 64 -1.23 -10.56 -1.96
N ASP A 65 -0.27 -11.42 -2.31
CA ASP A 65 -0.27 -12.12 -3.60
C ASP A 65 -1.54 -12.97 -3.76
N GLN A 66 -1.95 -13.67 -2.71
CA GLN A 66 -3.17 -14.47 -2.72
C GLN A 66 -4.42 -13.61 -2.96
N ALA A 67 -4.50 -12.43 -2.33
CA ALA A 67 -5.62 -11.51 -2.51
C ALA A 67 -5.74 -11.06 -3.97
N PHE A 68 -4.61 -10.74 -4.61
CA PHE A 68 -4.60 -10.39 -6.03
C PHE A 68 -4.95 -11.57 -6.91
N SER A 69 -4.46 -12.78 -6.60
CA SER A 69 -4.76 -13.99 -7.35
C SER A 69 -6.25 -14.34 -7.30
N LEU A 70 -6.91 -14.12 -6.17
CA LEU A 70 -8.33 -14.41 -5.99
C LEU A 70 -9.25 -13.29 -6.50
N GLY A 71 -8.68 -12.19 -6.97
CA GLY A 71 -9.46 -11.04 -7.44
C GLY A 71 -10.07 -10.19 -6.33
N ILE A 72 -9.66 -10.41 -5.08
CA ILE A 72 -10.10 -9.60 -3.94
C ILE A 72 -9.52 -8.20 -4.02
N ALA A 73 -8.30 -8.10 -4.52
CA ALA A 73 -7.62 -6.84 -4.79
C ALA A 73 -7.16 -6.82 -6.24
N THR A 74 -7.23 -5.66 -6.88
CA THR A 74 -6.77 -5.47 -8.26
C THR A 74 -6.03 -4.14 -8.37
N ALA A 75 -4.95 -4.12 -9.14
CA ALA A 75 -4.26 -2.88 -9.47
C ALA A 75 -5.12 -2.02 -10.41
N LEU A 76 -4.97 -0.71 -10.28
CA LEU A 76 -5.62 0.22 -11.21
C LEU A 76 -5.04 0.16 -12.61
#